data_fad07b4451f8d5c55050265cc4fc8be2
#
_entry.id   fad07b4451f8d5c55050265cc4fc8be2
#
_cell.length_a   1.000
_cell.length_b   1.000
_cell.length_c   1.000
_cell.angle_alpha   90.00
_cell.angle_beta   90.00
_cell.angle_gamma   90.00
#
_symmetry.space_group_name_H-M   'P 1'
#
loop_
_entity.id
_entity.type
_entity.pdbx_description
1 polymer ?
#
loop_
_entity_poly.entity_id
_entity_poly.type
_entity_poly.pdbx_seq_one_letter_code
_entity_poly.pdbx_strand_id
1 'polypeptide(L)'
;VKHYIEPVLVNQKANQRMLYRMPYKRVQDLAVIYKIVFPYDVGRASMNITNEMIKAWKIPLPEIHKVAFENGVRRHPAVLQSMETVIQGIQFNKTPTENLMNENEKMDYDELFVLSNSDQTNGATVLIYPDILKRIDEKFDGGCYILPSSVHECIVVPKNLGMTPKELGKLVREVNASEVAREEVLSDRVYEYDRVRNCLSQVEASIEKERNMER
;
A
#
# COMPACT_ATOMS: atom_id res chain seq x y z
N VAL A 1 -17.89 17.18 7.81
CA VAL A 1 -16.52 16.66 8.02
C VAL A 1 -16.39 15.23 7.50
N LYS A 2 -17.32 14.31 7.80
CA LYS A 2 -17.21 12.88 7.45
C LYS A 2 -16.89 12.63 5.96
N HIS A 3 -17.46 13.39 5.04
CA HIS A 3 -17.20 13.25 3.59
C HIS A 3 -15.74 13.51 3.19
N TYR A 4 -14.98 14.19 4.02
CA TYR A 4 -13.59 14.58 3.73
C TYR A 4 -12.56 13.71 4.45
N ILE A 5 -12.99 12.67 5.17
CA ILE A 5 -12.08 11.78 5.87
C ILE A 5 -11.57 10.73 4.91
N GLU A 6 -10.25 10.60 4.83
CA GLU A 6 -9.56 9.63 3.99
C GLU A 6 -8.52 8.84 4.80
N PRO A 7 -8.32 7.54 4.50
CA PRO A 7 -7.29 6.74 5.15
C PRO A 7 -5.93 7.01 4.50
N VAL A 8 -4.86 6.90 5.27
CA VAL A 8 -3.48 6.93 4.77
C VAL A 8 -2.67 5.87 5.48
N LEU A 9 -1.91 5.10 4.71
CA LEU A 9 -1.00 4.09 5.21
C LEU A 9 0.37 4.70 5.46
N VAL A 10 0.95 4.44 6.63
CA VAL A 10 2.26 4.95 7.03
C VAL A 10 3.07 3.87 7.75
N ASN A 11 4.40 4.01 7.75
CA ASN A 11 5.28 3.15 8.55
C ASN A 11 5.01 3.38 10.05
N GLN A 12 4.69 2.31 10.78
CA GLN A 12 4.35 2.43 12.21
C GLN A 12 5.54 2.89 13.05
N LYS A 13 6.71 2.29 12.84
CA LYS A 13 7.91 2.55 13.64
C LYS A 13 8.45 3.97 13.40
N ALA A 14 8.56 4.38 12.15
CA ALA A 14 9.04 5.72 11.78
C ALA A 14 8.13 6.84 12.30
N ASN A 15 6.83 6.55 12.44
CA ASN A 15 5.81 7.54 12.82
C ASN A 15 5.32 7.43 14.27
N GLN A 16 6.04 6.72 15.17
CA GLN A 16 5.60 6.48 16.56
C GLN A 16 5.23 7.76 17.31
N ARG A 17 6.01 8.83 17.18
CA ARG A 17 5.76 10.12 17.87
C ARG A 17 4.45 10.75 17.39
N MET A 18 4.17 10.67 16.10
CA MET A 18 2.94 11.17 15.50
C MET A 18 1.75 10.32 15.93
N LEU A 19 1.88 9.01 15.87
CA LEU A 19 0.82 8.04 16.20
C LEU A 19 0.36 8.13 17.66
N TYR A 20 1.20 8.58 18.58
CA TYR A 20 0.79 8.79 19.99
C TYR A 20 -0.39 9.77 20.13
N ARG A 21 -0.49 10.74 19.23
CA ARG A 21 -1.56 11.77 19.24
C ARG A 21 -2.71 11.50 18.29
N MET A 22 -2.63 10.42 17.52
CA MET A 22 -3.59 10.11 16.46
C MET A 22 -4.30 8.79 16.70
N PRO A 23 -5.57 8.68 16.32
CA PRO A 23 -6.23 7.40 16.19
C PRO A 23 -5.62 6.66 15.00
N TYR A 24 -5.26 5.40 15.18
CA TYR A 24 -4.76 4.57 14.09
C TYR A 24 -5.19 3.12 14.26
N LYS A 25 -5.15 2.38 13.16
CA LYS A 25 -5.31 0.93 13.15
C LYS A 25 -4.02 0.29 12.65
N ARG A 26 -3.52 -0.68 13.39
CA ARG A 26 -2.29 -1.41 12.99
C ARG A 26 -2.59 -2.43 11.90
N VAL A 27 -1.69 -2.51 10.90
CA VAL A 27 -1.67 -3.52 9.84
C VAL A 27 -0.22 -3.97 9.67
N GLN A 28 0.14 -5.13 10.20
CA GLN A 28 1.52 -5.63 10.26
C GLN A 28 2.46 -4.62 10.96
N ASP A 29 3.53 -4.15 10.29
CA ASP A 29 4.44 -3.08 10.73
C ASP A 29 3.99 -1.68 10.23
N LEU A 30 2.80 -1.59 9.63
CA LEU A 30 2.19 -0.38 9.13
C LEU A 30 1.07 0.12 10.05
N ALA A 31 0.71 1.38 9.88
CA ALA A 31 -0.42 1.99 10.57
C ALA A 31 -1.32 2.75 9.59
N VAL A 32 -2.63 2.57 9.74
CA VAL A 32 -3.64 3.37 9.04
C VAL A 32 -3.96 4.56 9.90
N ILE A 33 -3.63 5.75 9.44
CA ILE A 33 -4.08 7.03 10.01
C ILE A 33 -5.21 7.61 9.18
N TYR A 34 -5.83 8.67 9.69
CA TYR A 34 -6.97 9.32 9.03
C TYR A 34 -6.67 10.80 8.86
N LYS A 35 -6.95 11.33 7.66
CA LYS A 35 -6.81 12.75 7.33
C LYS A 35 -8.16 13.33 6.94
N ILE A 36 -8.37 14.61 7.22
CA ILE A 36 -9.39 15.40 6.57
C ILE A 36 -8.72 16.04 5.36
N VAL A 37 -9.29 15.81 4.18
CA VAL A 37 -8.80 16.37 2.92
C VAL A 37 -9.84 17.31 2.35
N PHE A 38 -9.55 18.60 2.32
CA PHE A 38 -10.43 19.62 1.76
C PHE A 38 -10.05 19.91 0.32
N PRO A 39 -11.02 19.93 -0.61
CA PRO A 39 -10.77 20.48 -1.93
C PRO A 39 -10.46 21.98 -1.80
N TYR A 40 -9.41 22.43 -2.45
CA TYR A 40 -9.03 23.83 -2.53
C TYR A 40 -8.85 24.22 -4.01
N ASP A 41 -9.14 25.45 -4.38
CA ASP A 41 -9.12 25.89 -5.80
C ASP A 41 -7.76 25.70 -6.50
N VAL A 42 -6.68 25.59 -5.74
CA VAL A 42 -5.31 25.44 -6.26
C VAL A 42 -4.60 24.19 -5.69
N GLY A 43 -5.35 23.20 -5.21
CA GLY A 43 -4.76 22.00 -4.63
C GLY A 43 -5.61 21.36 -3.54
N ARG A 44 -5.00 20.49 -2.71
CA ARG A 44 -5.66 19.80 -1.58
C ARG A 44 -5.01 20.24 -0.27
N ALA A 45 -5.75 20.86 0.61
CA ALA A 45 -5.33 21.04 2.00
C ALA A 45 -5.70 19.78 2.80
N SER A 46 -4.79 19.27 3.59
CA SER A 46 -5.06 18.12 4.45
C SER A 46 -4.56 18.34 5.87
N MET A 47 -5.27 17.75 6.84
CA MET A 47 -4.87 17.73 8.23
C MET A 47 -5.11 16.36 8.84
N ASN A 48 -4.21 15.93 9.70
CA ASN A 48 -4.36 14.65 10.39
C ASN A 48 -5.44 14.74 11.46
N ILE A 49 -6.25 13.69 11.59
CA ILE A 49 -7.24 13.57 12.68
C ILE A 49 -6.49 13.19 13.96
N THR A 50 -6.75 13.94 15.04
CA THR A 50 -6.16 13.68 16.35
C THR A 50 -7.12 12.97 17.30
N ASN A 51 -6.59 12.39 18.38
CA ASN A 51 -7.40 11.78 19.43
C ASN A 51 -8.33 12.80 20.10
N GLU A 52 -7.90 14.07 20.20
CA GLU A 52 -8.71 15.16 20.76
C GLU A 52 -9.90 15.48 19.86
N MET A 53 -9.70 15.49 18.53
CA MET A 53 -10.78 15.71 17.58
C MET A 53 -11.85 14.62 17.67
N ILE A 54 -11.44 13.35 17.76
CA ILE A 54 -12.40 12.23 17.92
C ILE A 54 -13.21 12.38 19.21
N LYS A 55 -12.54 12.73 20.30
CA LYS A 55 -13.23 12.97 21.58
C LYS A 55 -14.25 14.11 21.48
N ALA A 56 -13.84 15.24 20.87
CA ALA A 56 -14.71 16.39 20.67
C ALA A 56 -15.91 16.07 19.77
N TRP A 57 -15.71 15.30 18.72
CA TRP A 57 -16.79 14.90 17.81
C TRP A 57 -17.68 13.79 18.35
N LYS A 58 -17.24 13.09 19.39
CA LYS A 58 -17.91 11.90 19.95
C LYS A 58 -18.19 10.81 18.91
N ILE A 59 -17.26 10.66 17.93
CA ILE A 59 -17.34 9.65 16.88
C ILE A 59 -16.36 8.52 17.22
N PRO A 60 -16.81 7.27 17.33
CA PRO A 60 -15.93 6.16 17.65
C PRO A 60 -14.99 5.84 16.47
N LEU A 61 -13.77 5.36 16.77
CA LEU A 61 -12.77 5.02 15.76
C LEU A 61 -13.27 4.04 14.67
N PRO A 62 -14.07 3.00 14.98
CA PRO A 62 -14.61 2.13 13.93
C PRO A 62 -15.47 2.87 12.89
N GLU A 63 -16.20 3.90 13.30
CA GLU A 63 -17.01 4.71 12.39
C GLU A 63 -16.11 5.61 11.52
N ILE A 64 -15.09 6.24 12.12
CA ILE A 64 -14.07 6.98 11.35
C ILE A 64 -13.41 6.07 10.30
N HIS A 65 -13.02 4.86 10.71
CA HIS A 65 -12.42 3.87 9.83
C HIS A 65 -13.34 3.54 8.64
N LYS A 66 -14.60 3.16 8.93
CA LYS A 66 -15.59 2.83 7.89
C LYS A 66 -15.76 3.95 6.87
N VAL A 67 -16.02 5.17 7.36
CA VAL A 67 -16.24 6.34 6.49
C VAL A 67 -15.00 6.68 5.67
N ALA A 68 -13.80 6.60 6.27
CA ALA A 68 -12.55 6.85 5.58
C ALA A 68 -12.36 5.89 4.40
N PHE A 69 -12.62 4.60 4.61
CA PHE A 69 -12.48 3.59 3.57
C PHE A 69 -13.52 3.76 2.45
N GLU A 70 -14.78 4.01 2.78
CA GLU A 70 -15.83 4.31 1.80
C GLU A 70 -15.45 5.51 0.91
N ASN A 71 -14.90 6.55 1.52
CA ASN A 71 -14.42 7.73 0.79
C ASN A 71 -13.19 7.41 -0.07
N GLY A 72 -12.19 6.71 0.49
CA GLY A 72 -10.96 6.35 -0.20
C GLY A 72 -11.24 5.52 -1.46
N VAL A 73 -11.99 4.43 -1.33
CA VAL A 73 -12.36 3.55 -2.47
C VAL A 73 -13.07 4.34 -3.57
N ARG A 74 -13.97 5.24 -3.20
CA ARG A 74 -14.76 6.01 -4.17
C ARG A 74 -13.94 7.09 -4.87
N ARG A 75 -13.06 7.78 -4.15
CA ARG A 75 -12.33 8.96 -4.67
C ARG A 75 -11.01 8.59 -5.30
N HIS A 76 -10.35 7.60 -4.76
CA HIS A 76 -9.01 7.17 -5.13
C HIS A 76 -9.01 5.67 -5.41
N PRO A 77 -9.73 5.21 -6.45
CA PRO A 77 -9.78 3.79 -6.80
C PRO A 77 -8.39 3.25 -7.08
N ALA A 78 -8.22 1.96 -6.82
CA ALA A 78 -6.97 1.27 -7.08
C ALA A 78 -6.67 1.20 -8.58
N VAL A 79 -5.41 1.39 -8.91
CA VAL A 79 -4.86 1.30 -10.27
C VAL A 79 -3.69 0.33 -10.24
N LEU A 80 -3.72 -0.68 -11.09
CA LEU A 80 -2.63 -1.62 -11.34
C LEU A 80 -2.14 -1.42 -12.77
N GLN A 81 -0.85 -1.19 -12.95
CA GLN A 81 -0.22 -0.96 -14.25
C GLN A 81 1.02 -1.82 -14.39
N SER A 82 1.40 -2.17 -15.63
CA SER A 82 2.70 -2.78 -15.86
C SER A 82 3.81 -1.76 -15.57
N MET A 83 4.98 -2.24 -15.16
CA MET A 83 6.15 -1.39 -14.94
C MET A 83 6.55 -0.68 -16.24
N GLU A 84 6.42 -1.37 -17.37
CA GLU A 84 6.70 -0.78 -18.70
C GLU A 84 5.79 0.41 -18.98
N THR A 85 4.48 0.28 -18.76
CA THR A 85 3.50 1.37 -18.94
C THR A 85 3.85 2.58 -18.07
N VAL A 86 4.25 2.36 -16.82
CA VAL A 86 4.65 3.45 -15.91
C VAL A 86 5.91 4.15 -16.42
N ILE A 87 6.95 3.40 -16.82
CA ILE A 87 8.20 3.96 -17.36
C ILE A 87 7.94 4.76 -18.63
N GLN A 88 7.13 4.24 -19.54
CA GLN A 88 6.74 4.96 -20.77
C GLN A 88 5.98 6.26 -20.44
N GLY A 89 5.07 6.20 -19.45
CA GLY A 89 4.37 7.39 -18.97
C GLY A 89 5.32 8.50 -18.52
N ILE A 90 6.33 8.16 -17.73
CA ILE A 90 7.36 9.09 -17.26
C ILE A 90 8.18 9.63 -18.43
N GLN A 91 8.66 8.78 -19.32
CA GLN A 91 9.50 9.19 -20.47
C GLN A 91 8.79 10.13 -21.42
N PHE A 92 7.52 9.92 -21.68
CA PHE A 92 6.74 10.71 -22.64
C PHE A 92 5.90 11.81 -21.98
N ASN A 93 6.02 12.00 -20.66
CA ASN A 93 5.21 12.94 -19.86
C ASN A 93 3.71 12.76 -20.12
N LYS A 94 3.26 11.53 -20.18
CA LYS A 94 1.85 11.14 -20.38
C LYS A 94 1.34 10.40 -19.15
N THR A 95 0.14 10.74 -18.72
CA THR A 95 -0.55 9.94 -17.68
C THR A 95 -1.05 8.65 -18.32
N PRO A 96 -0.58 7.48 -17.92
CA PRO A 96 -1.07 6.22 -18.43
C PRO A 96 -2.56 6.05 -18.10
N THR A 97 -3.35 5.59 -19.07
CA THR A 97 -4.79 5.34 -18.89
C THR A 97 -5.10 3.87 -18.58
N GLU A 98 -4.09 3.01 -18.67
CA GLU A 98 -4.22 1.59 -18.38
C GLU A 98 -4.56 1.37 -16.91
N ASN A 99 -5.54 0.50 -16.65
CA ASN A 99 -5.81 0.00 -15.30
C ASN A 99 -6.19 -1.47 -15.36
N LEU A 100 -5.21 -2.31 -15.15
CA LEU A 100 -5.33 -3.76 -15.19
C LEU A 100 -6.23 -4.33 -14.07
N MET A 101 -6.60 -3.53 -13.07
CA MET A 101 -7.63 -3.92 -12.09
C MET A 101 -9.00 -4.16 -12.71
N ASN A 102 -9.29 -3.56 -13.87
CA ASN A 102 -10.58 -3.67 -14.55
C ASN A 102 -10.65 -4.86 -15.50
N GLU A 103 -9.55 -5.50 -15.79
CA GLU A 103 -9.49 -6.68 -16.63
C GLU A 103 -9.86 -7.92 -15.81
N ASN A 104 -10.66 -8.82 -16.40
CA ASN A 104 -11.10 -10.06 -15.74
C ASN A 104 -10.20 -11.27 -16.05
N GLU A 105 -9.24 -11.10 -16.95
CA GLU A 105 -8.34 -12.18 -17.38
C GLU A 105 -7.18 -12.35 -16.40
N LYS A 106 -6.70 -13.59 -16.28
CA LYS A 106 -5.45 -13.88 -15.60
C LYS A 106 -4.30 -13.32 -16.41
N MET A 107 -3.33 -12.77 -15.71
CA MET A 107 -2.12 -12.24 -16.30
C MET A 107 -1.02 -13.28 -16.27
N ASP A 108 -0.45 -13.54 -17.43
CA ASP A 108 0.74 -14.37 -17.61
C ASP A 108 1.87 -13.48 -18.14
N TYR A 109 2.28 -12.53 -17.30
CA TYR A 109 3.35 -11.61 -17.64
C TYR A 109 4.59 -11.87 -16.81
N ASP A 110 5.73 -11.96 -17.50
CA ASP A 110 7.06 -12.04 -16.88
C ASP A 110 7.61 -10.64 -16.55
N GLU A 111 6.79 -9.80 -15.91
CA GLU A 111 7.15 -8.43 -15.57
C GLU A 111 6.67 -8.01 -14.18
N LEU A 112 7.14 -6.86 -13.74
CA LEU A 112 6.72 -6.22 -12.51
C LEU A 112 5.52 -5.30 -12.76
N PHE A 113 4.71 -5.10 -11.71
CA PHE A 113 3.57 -4.19 -11.77
C PHE A 113 3.66 -3.15 -10.66
N VAL A 114 3.04 -2.00 -10.90
CA VAL A 114 2.90 -0.91 -9.95
C VAL A 114 1.44 -0.83 -9.53
N LEU A 115 1.21 -0.91 -8.23
CA LEU A 115 -0.10 -0.71 -7.60
C LEU A 115 -0.11 0.63 -6.90
N SER A 116 -1.02 1.49 -7.28
CA SER A 116 -1.25 2.79 -6.68
C SER A 116 -2.74 3.14 -6.69
N ASN A 117 -3.09 4.38 -6.45
CA ASN A 117 -4.42 4.91 -6.67
C ASN A 117 -4.45 5.84 -7.90
N SER A 118 -5.66 6.25 -8.29
CA SER A 118 -5.86 7.15 -9.44
C SER A 118 -5.11 8.48 -9.36
N ASP A 119 -4.74 8.93 -8.16
CA ASP A 119 -4.09 10.21 -7.91
C ASP A 119 -2.56 10.09 -7.76
N GLN A 120 -2.03 8.88 -7.68
CA GLN A 120 -0.61 8.58 -7.44
C GLN A 120 -0.06 9.25 -6.16
N THR A 121 -0.94 9.53 -5.20
CA THR A 121 -0.60 10.19 -3.93
C THR A 121 -1.13 9.37 -2.76
N ASN A 122 -0.27 8.97 -1.83
CA ASN A 122 -0.58 8.01 -0.77
C ASN A 122 -1.21 6.71 -1.32
N GLY A 123 -0.83 6.32 -2.53
CA GLY A 123 -1.47 5.26 -3.28
C GLY A 123 -1.28 3.87 -2.68
N ALA A 124 -0.21 3.63 -1.92
CA ALA A 124 -0.03 2.38 -1.18
C ALA A 124 -1.20 2.07 -0.22
N THR A 125 -2.02 3.07 0.12
CA THR A 125 -3.23 2.90 0.93
C THR A 125 -4.24 1.93 0.30
N VAL A 126 -4.21 1.72 -1.01
CA VAL A 126 -5.11 0.76 -1.69
C VAL A 126 -4.90 -0.69 -1.24
N LEU A 127 -3.72 -1.02 -0.67
CA LEU A 127 -3.44 -2.35 -0.08
C LEU A 127 -4.43 -2.76 1.01
N ILE A 128 -5.04 -1.79 1.64
CA ILE A 128 -5.97 -2.00 2.75
C ILE A 128 -7.44 -1.78 2.35
N TYR A 129 -7.71 -1.51 1.07
CA TYR A 129 -9.08 -1.44 0.58
C TYR A 129 -9.71 -2.84 0.50
N PRO A 130 -11.00 -2.96 0.73
CA PRO A 130 -11.70 -4.24 0.62
C PRO A 130 -11.43 -4.93 -0.73
N ASP A 131 -11.17 -6.22 -0.69
CA ASP A 131 -11.01 -7.13 -1.84
C ASP A 131 -9.86 -6.83 -2.82
N ILE A 132 -9.11 -5.73 -2.65
CA ILE A 132 -8.02 -5.38 -3.57
C ILE A 132 -6.93 -6.45 -3.58
N LEU A 133 -6.45 -6.87 -2.39
CA LEU A 133 -5.41 -7.92 -2.30
C LEU A 133 -5.85 -9.23 -2.93
N LYS A 134 -7.09 -9.63 -2.67
CA LYS A 134 -7.69 -10.84 -3.27
C LYS A 134 -7.75 -10.74 -4.80
N ARG A 135 -8.25 -9.62 -5.32
CA ARG A 135 -8.36 -9.38 -6.76
C ARG A 135 -6.99 -9.38 -7.45
N ILE A 136 -5.96 -8.82 -6.82
CA ILE A 136 -4.59 -8.84 -7.35
C ILE A 136 -4.04 -10.26 -7.33
N ASP A 137 -4.16 -10.96 -6.21
CA ASP A 137 -3.65 -12.32 -6.06
C ASP A 137 -4.30 -13.31 -7.06
N GLU A 138 -5.58 -13.11 -7.37
CA GLU A 138 -6.32 -13.92 -8.36
C GLU A 138 -5.91 -13.66 -9.81
N LYS A 139 -5.29 -12.51 -10.10
CA LYS A 139 -4.82 -12.17 -11.45
C LYS A 139 -3.56 -12.94 -11.86
N PHE A 140 -2.74 -13.34 -10.90
CA PHE A 140 -1.49 -14.03 -11.16
C PHE A 140 -1.60 -15.51 -10.83
N ASP A 141 -1.13 -16.37 -11.74
CA ASP A 141 -1.04 -17.80 -11.46
C ASP A 141 0.05 -18.05 -10.39
N GLY A 142 -0.31 -18.73 -9.31
CA GLY A 142 0.55 -18.90 -8.14
C GLY A 142 0.55 -17.70 -7.16
N GLY A 143 -0.14 -16.59 -7.48
CA GLY A 143 -0.21 -15.39 -6.67
C GLY A 143 0.98 -14.44 -6.85
N CYS A 144 1.11 -13.46 -5.96
CA CYS A 144 2.16 -12.45 -6.07
C CYS A 144 2.74 -12.07 -4.70
N TYR A 145 3.93 -11.49 -4.74
CA TYR A 145 4.51 -10.73 -3.64
C TYR A 145 4.19 -9.25 -3.79
N ILE A 146 4.15 -8.53 -2.67
CA ILE A 146 3.88 -7.09 -2.61
C ILE A 146 5.02 -6.42 -1.84
N LEU A 147 5.62 -5.41 -2.44
CA LEU A 147 6.72 -4.62 -1.88
C LEU A 147 6.23 -3.19 -1.68
N PRO A 148 5.70 -2.82 -0.51
CA PRO A 148 5.26 -1.46 -0.22
C PRO A 148 6.46 -0.58 0.15
N SER A 149 7.32 -0.25 -0.80
CA SER A 149 8.51 0.56 -0.60
C SER A 149 8.17 2.02 -0.28
N SER A 150 7.22 2.60 -1.00
CA SER A 150 6.81 4.00 -0.86
C SER A 150 5.38 4.12 -0.31
N VAL A 151 5.07 5.25 0.34
CA VAL A 151 3.68 5.62 0.70
C VAL A 151 2.82 5.87 -0.54
N HIS A 152 3.43 6.12 -1.69
CA HIS A 152 2.75 6.47 -2.93
C HIS A 152 2.35 5.26 -3.77
N GLU A 153 3.14 4.19 -3.71
CA GLU A 153 2.95 3.02 -4.56
C GLU A 153 3.55 1.75 -3.97
N CYS A 154 3.15 0.61 -4.50
CA CYS A 154 3.70 -0.69 -4.16
C CYS A 154 4.09 -1.41 -5.45
N ILE A 155 5.18 -2.16 -5.40
CA ILE A 155 5.55 -3.06 -6.49
C ILE A 155 4.87 -4.41 -6.25
N VAL A 156 4.23 -4.92 -7.28
CA VAL A 156 3.63 -6.26 -7.30
C VAL A 156 4.51 -7.16 -8.16
N VAL A 157 4.97 -8.25 -7.57
CA VAL A 157 5.90 -9.21 -8.19
C VAL A 157 5.21 -10.56 -8.32
N PRO A 158 4.83 -10.99 -9.53
CA PRO A 158 4.28 -12.32 -9.74
C PRO A 158 5.24 -13.42 -9.27
N LYS A 159 4.73 -14.47 -8.62
CA LYS A 159 5.56 -15.56 -8.08
C LYS A 159 6.19 -16.43 -9.17
N ASN A 160 5.60 -16.47 -10.37
CA ASN A 160 6.14 -17.16 -11.54
C ASN A 160 7.48 -16.57 -12.04
N LEU A 161 7.81 -15.31 -11.67
CA LEU A 161 9.14 -14.72 -11.93
C LEU A 161 10.28 -15.45 -11.20
N GLY A 162 9.98 -16.36 -10.26
CA GLY A 162 10.97 -17.19 -9.59
C GLY A 162 11.86 -16.45 -8.57
N MET A 163 11.60 -15.18 -8.29
CA MET A 163 12.32 -14.41 -7.27
C MET A 163 11.93 -14.87 -5.87
N THR A 164 12.93 -15.14 -5.04
CA THR A 164 12.69 -15.54 -3.65
C THR A 164 12.36 -14.33 -2.75
N PRO A 165 11.62 -14.53 -1.65
CA PRO A 165 11.39 -13.47 -0.66
C PRO A 165 12.67 -12.84 -0.11
N LYS A 166 13.77 -13.61 -0.02
CA LYS A 166 15.07 -13.13 0.46
C LYS A 166 15.69 -12.14 -0.53
N GLU A 167 15.66 -12.46 -1.82
CA GLU A 167 16.14 -11.57 -2.90
C GLU A 167 15.30 -10.31 -2.96
N LEU A 168 13.97 -10.44 -2.93
CA LEU A 168 13.05 -9.31 -2.92
C LEU A 168 13.24 -8.42 -1.69
N GLY A 169 13.45 -9.01 -0.50
CA GLY A 169 13.75 -8.27 0.72
C GLY A 169 15.10 -7.53 0.67
N LYS A 170 16.08 -8.03 -0.08
CA LYS A 170 17.32 -7.30 -0.34
C LYS A 170 17.08 -6.12 -1.28
N LEU A 171 16.39 -6.38 -2.39
CA LEU A 171 16.07 -5.38 -3.40
C LEU A 171 15.29 -4.19 -2.81
N VAL A 172 14.22 -4.44 -2.03
CA VAL A 172 13.41 -3.38 -1.46
C VAL A 172 14.21 -2.48 -0.51
N ARG A 173 15.13 -3.07 0.28
CA ARG A 173 16.00 -2.28 1.18
C ARG A 173 17.01 -1.43 0.41
N GLU A 174 17.57 -1.95 -0.68
CA GLU A 174 18.49 -1.20 -1.55
C GLU A 174 17.78 -0.03 -2.21
N VAL A 175 16.60 -0.25 -2.79
CA VAL A 175 15.78 0.82 -3.40
C VAL A 175 15.36 1.86 -2.37
N ASN A 176 14.89 1.45 -1.19
CA ASN A 176 14.50 2.36 -0.12
C ASN A 176 15.67 3.22 0.38
N ALA A 177 16.90 2.69 0.34
CA ALA A 177 18.08 3.43 0.78
C ALA A 177 18.59 4.45 -0.24
N SER A 178 18.33 4.23 -1.55
CA SER A 178 18.89 5.06 -2.63
C SER A 178 17.86 5.93 -3.35
N GLU A 179 16.63 5.44 -3.52
CA GLU A 179 15.65 6.07 -4.41
C GLU A 179 14.42 6.67 -3.69
N VAL A 180 14.11 6.21 -2.47
CA VAL A 180 12.91 6.66 -1.75
C VAL A 180 13.28 7.68 -0.69
N ALA A 181 12.58 8.82 -0.66
CA ALA A 181 12.75 9.80 0.40
C ALA A 181 12.44 9.17 1.77
N ARG A 182 13.26 9.44 2.77
CA ARG A 182 13.20 8.76 4.07
C ARG A 182 11.81 8.83 4.74
N GLU A 183 11.12 9.94 4.57
CA GLU A 183 9.77 10.18 5.08
C GLU A 183 8.69 9.43 4.31
N GLU A 184 9.00 8.99 3.10
CA GLU A 184 8.10 8.26 2.21
C GLU A 184 8.29 6.74 2.27
N VAL A 185 9.37 6.26 2.90
CA VAL A 185 9.59 4.81 3.06
C VAL A 185 8.46 4.20 3.87
N LEU A 186 7.73 3.27 3.25
CA LEU A 186 6.59 2.61 3.88
C LEU A 186 7.03 1.34 4.61
N SER A 187 7.73 0.42 3.96
CA SER A 187 8.28 -0.79 4.59
C SER A 187 9.46 -1.37 3.82
N ASP A 188 10.39 -2.02 4.55
CA ASP A 188 11.49 -2.83 4.00
C ASP A 188 11.12 -4.33 3.90
N ARG A 189 9.85 -4.67 4.09
CA ARG A 189 9.36 -6.04 4.16
C ARG A 189 8.72 -6.49 2.86
N VAL A 190 8.73 -7.81 2.66
CA VAL A 190 7.99 -8.48 1.59
C VAL A 190 6.67 -8.98 2.14
N TYR A 191 5.59 -8.80 1.41
CA TYR A 191 4.26 -9.24 1.80
C TYR A 191 3.64 -10.11 0.72
N GLU A 192 2.60 -10.83 1.12
CA GLU A 192 1.69 -11.56 0.24
C GLU A 192 0.26 -11.49 0.78
N TYR A 193 -0.70 -11.87 -0.03
CA TYR A 193 -2.06 -12.06 0.42
C TYR A 193 -2.22 -13.43 1.08
N ASP A 194 -2.59 -13.43 2.35
CA ASP A 194 -2.98 -14.65 3.07
C ASP A 194 -4.43 -14.99 2.71
N ARG A 195 -4.62 -15.99 1.84
CA ARG A 195 -5.95 -16.43 1.38
C ARG A 195 -6.83 -16.98 2.49
N VAL A 196 -6.23 -17.54 3.54
CA VAL A 196 -6.97 -18.15 4.67
C VAL A 196 -7.50 -17.07 5.60
N ARG A 197 -6.65 -16.07 5.92
CA ARG A 197 -6.99 -14.98 6.82
C ARG A 197 -7.62 -13.79 6.11
N ASN A 198 -7.63 -13.79 4.79
CA ASN A 198 -8.07 -12.67 3.94
C ASN A 198 -7.42 -11.34 4.32
N CYS A 199 -6.10 -11.33 4.42
CA CYS A 199 -5.35 -10.14 4.83
C CYS A 199 -3.94 -10.08 4.25
N LEU A 200 -3.33 -8.89 4.33
CA LEU A 200 -1.92 -8.68 4.07
C LEU A 200 -1.09 -9.41 5.13
N SER A 201 -0.15 -10.24 4.71
CA SER A 201 0.75 -10.99 5.59
C SER A 201 2.20 -10.76 5.20
N GLN A 202 3.08 -10.57 6.19
CA GLN A 202 4.52 -10.56 5.95
C GLN A 202 5.00 -11.96 5.58
N VAL A 203 5.83 -12.03 4.54
CA VAL A 203 6.56 -13.25 4.21
C VAL A 203 7.82 -13.27 5.07
N GLU A 204 7.88 -14.20 6.03
CA GLU A 204 9.10 -14.42 6.80
C GLU A 204 10.17 -14.98 5.84
N ALA A 205 11.25 -14.22 5.64
CA ALA A 205 12.44 -14.80 5.04
C ALA A 205 12.91 -15.90 6.00
N SER A 206 12.90 -17.14 5.53
CA SER A 206 13.29 -18.34 6.31
C SER A 206 14.78 -18.30 6.69
N ILE A 207 15.17 -17.36 7.55
CA ILE A 207 16.53 -17.19 8.04
C ILE A 207 16.84 -18.16 9.20
N GLU A 208 15.82 -18.77 9.82
CA GLU A 208 16.04 -19.59 11.02
C GLU A 208 16.15 -21.10 10.79
N LYS A 209 15.75 -21.63 9.64
CA LYS A 209 15.82 -23.08 9.41
C LYS A 209 17.23 -23.60 9.05
N GLU A 210 18.09 -22.79 8.47
CA GLU A 210 19.46 -23.20 8.10
C GLU A 210 20.40 -23.27 9.32
N ARG A 211 20.18 -22.49 10.37
CA ARG A 211 21.03 -22.53 11.57
C ARG A 211 20.85 -23.77 12.45
N ASN A 212 19.74 -24.49 12.32
CA ASN A 212 19.44 -25.69 13.12
C ASN A 212 19.75 -27.01 12.39
N MET A 213 20.19 -26.99 11.14
CA MET A 213 20.62 -28.19 10.39
C MET A 213 22.14 -28.37 10.37
N GLU A 214 22.92 -27.41 10.89
CA GLU A 214 24.39 -27.50 11.00
C GLU A 214 24.87 -27.69 12.45
N ARG A 215 24.01 -28.22 13.36
CA ARG A 215 24.41 -28.60 14.69
C ARG A 215 24.09 -30.07 14.98
#